data_4dfe656cfc338c4059487144fb0c2496
#
_entry.id   4dfe656cfc338c4059487144fb0c2496
#
_cell.length_a   1.000
_cell.length_b   1.000
_cell.length_c   1.000
_cell.angle_alpha   90.00
_cell.angle_beta   90.00
_cell.angle_gamma   90.00
#
_symmetry.space_group_name_H-M   'P 1'
#
loop_
_entity.id
_entity.type
_entity.pdbx_description
1 polymer ?
#
loop_
_entity_poly.entity_id
_entity_poly.type
_entity_poly.pdbx_seq_one_letter_code
_entity_poly.pdbx_strand_id
1 'polypeptide(L)'
;MIKITKENIIPYLKAHMPDFDDSLPVQISMVGEGTEEEDGDGYVNYIYRVQTPKESLVLKQGTEISRVSQQEIATYRNRLEYNSMRIFYAITPEYVPYLKFQDRENNIFVMEDVSDLKVVRFQLNKNKMFPELGRQCGEFMAKTEFCTSEYYLSREQYRGLQKHFENTELRKIMEDQMFLDCFGCDIDYSLDRK
;
A
#
# COMPACT_ATOMS: atom_id res chain seq x y z
N MET A 1 1.85 -0.02 20.79
CA MET A 1 2.06 0.52 19.44
C MET A 1 2.20 2.04 19.51
N ILE A 2 3.28 2.60 18.97
CA ILE A 2 3.51 4.04 18.86
C ILE A 2 2.69 4.55 17.67
N LYS A 3 1.88 5.59 17.86
CA LYS A 3 1.21 6.27 16.75
C LYS A 3 2.16 7.31 16.17
N ILE A 4 2.43 7.21 14.86
CA ILE A 4 3.24 8.20 14.15
C ILE A 4 2.41 9.45 13.88
N THR A 5 3.05 10.60 14.07
CA THR A 5 2.53 11.95 13.80
C THR A 5 3.60 12.78 13.12
N LYS A 6 3.24 13.96 12.59
CA LYS A 6 4.22 14.86 11.97
C LYS A 6 5.32 15.32 12.96
N GLU A 7 4.99 15.35 14.26
CA GLU A 7 5.92 15.80 15.33
C GLU A 7 6.94 14.73 15.70
N ASN A 8 6.57 13.43 15.65
CA ASN A 8 7.44 12.35 16.11
C ASN A 8 8.10 11.52 15.00
N ILE A 9 7.73 11.72 13.72
CA ILE A 9 8.22 10.92 12.61
C ILE A 9 9.75 11.06 12.41
N ILE A 10 10.32 12.25 12.55
CA ILE A 10 11.76 12.45 12.38
C ILE A 10 12.57 11.75 13.48
N PRO A 11 12.29 11.96 14.79
CA PRO A 11 12.93 11.17 15.85
C PRO A 11 12.78 9.67 15.65
N TYR A 12 11.60 9.21 15.19
CA TYR A 12 11.36 7.81 14.90
C TYR A 12 12.25 7.27 13.76
N LEU A 13 12.33 7.99 12.64
CA LEU A 13 13.18 7.60 11.51
C LEU A 13 14.66 7.55 11.90
N LYS A 14 15.15 8.53 12.65
CA LYS A 14 16.54 8.54 13.14
C LYS A 14 16.86 7.36 14.04
N ALA A 15 15.93 6.94 14.89
CA ALA A 15 16.12 5.80 15.77
C ALA A 15 16.21 4.46 15.03
N HIS A 16 15.55 4.33 13.86
CA HIS A 16 15.46 3.09 13.10
C HIS A 16 16.31 3.07 11.84
N MET A 17 16.72 4.23 11.35
CA MET A 17 17.57 4.43 10.17
C MET A 17 18.73 5.36 10.56
N PRO A 18 19.86 4.82 11.07
CA PRO A 18 20.99 5.66 11.53
C PRO A 18 21.54 6.61 10.46
N ASP A 19 21.44 6.21 9.19
CA ASP A 19 21.90 7.01 8.03
C ASP A 19 20.85 7.98 7.49
N PHE A 20 19.68 8.09 8.16
CA PHE A 20 18.63 9.03 7.75
C PHE A 20 19.13 10.47 7.86
N ASP A 21 19.04 11.20 6.74
CA ASP A 21 19.43 12.61 6.69
C ASP A 21 18.28 13.50 7.17
N ASP A 22 18.47 14.14 8.31
CA ASP A 22 17.53 15.12 8.87
C ASP A 22 17.94 16.58 8.62
N SER A 23 18.82 16.82 7.65
CA SER A 23 19.21 18.16 7.28
C SER A 23 18.01 18.97 6.77
N LEU A 24 17.94 20.23 7.19
CA LEU A 24 16.85 21.13 6.82
C LEU A 24 16.98 21.66 5.39
N PRO A 25 15.88 21.93 4.70
CA PRO A 25 14.49 21.81 5.17
C PRO A 25 13.97 20.39 5.07
N VAL A 26 13.25 19.92 6.10
CA VAL A 26 12.46 18.69 6.05
C VAL A 26 11.01 19.04 5.84
N GLN A 27 10.38 18.45 4.84
CA GLN A 27 8.96 18.59 4.57
C GLN A 27 8.25 17.27 4.93
N ILE A 28 7.15 17.37 5.68
CA ILE A 28 6.32 16.23 6.04
C ILE A 28 4.88 16.49 5.62
N SER A 29 4.38 15.64 4.74
CA SER A 29 2.97 15.64 4.32
C SER A 29 2.33 14.29 4.62
N MET A 30 1.02 14.27 4.83
CA MET A 30 0.26 13.04 4.98
C MET A 30 -0.59 12.84 3.73
N VAL A 31 -0.49 11.65 3.13
CA VAL A 31 -1.30 11.27 1.96
C VAL A 31 -2.79 11.29 2.30
N GLY A 32 -3.57 11.96 1.47
CA GLY A 32 -5.01 12.16 1.65
C GLY A 32 -5.39 13.37 2.51
N GLU A 33 -4.43 14.27 2.85
CA GLU A 33 -4.73 15.62 3.39
C GLU A 33 -4.78 16.68 2.28
N GLY A 34 -4.17 16.41 1.14
CA GLY A 34 -4.19 17.28 -0.04
C GLY A 34 -5.38 17.01 -0.97
N THR A 35 -5.26 17.40 -2.22
CA THR A 35 -6.24 17.03 -3.24
C THR A 35 -6.04 15.55 -3.64
N GLU A 36 -7.13 14.83 -3.95
CA GLU A 36 -7.07 13.44 -4.42
C GLU A 36 -6.12 13.26 -5.62
N GLU A 37 -6.02 14.27 -6.48
CA GLU A 37 -5.17 14.25 -7.67
C GLU A 37 -3.67 14.30 -7.35
N GLU A 38 -3.29 14.89 -6.21
CA GLU A 38 -1.88 15.06 -5.82
C GLU A 38 -1.40 13.94 -4.90
N ASP A 39 -2.27 13.49 -3.99
CA ASP A 39 -1.86 12.63 -2.88
C ASP A 39 -2.38 11.18 -2.97
N GLY A 40 -3.38 10.90 -3.80
CA GLY A 40 -4.06 9.59 -3.81
C GLY A 40 -4.98 9.36 -2.60
N ASP A 41 -5.42 8.12 -2.44
CA ASP A 41 -6.47 7.75 -1.49
C ASP A 41 -5.88 7.20 -0.18
N GLY A 42 -5.65 7.96 0.83
CA GLY A 42 -5.17 7.49 2.14
C GLY A 42 -6.29 7.02 3.09
N TYR A 43 -7.19 6.11 2.68
CA TYR A 43 -8.39 5.79 3.45
C TYR A 43 -8.19 4.88 4.66
N VAL A 44 -7.28 3.91 4.58
CA VAL A 44 -7.17 2.84 5.59
C VAL A 44 -5.99 3.05 6.52
N ASN A 45 -4.83 3.40 5.99
CA ASN A 45 -3.58 3.52 6.72
C ASN A 45 -3.14 4.99 6.87
N TYR A 46 -2.28 5.25 7.84
CA TYR A 46 -1.56 6.52 7.93
C TYR A 46 -0.32 6.42 7.03
N ILE A 47 -0.23 7.33 6.07
CA ILE A 47 0.85 7.35 5.09
C ILE A 47 1.47 8.74 5.12
N TYR A 48 2.74 8.82 5.50
CA TYR A 48 3.50 10.06 5.55
C TYR A 48 4.57 10.05 4.47
N ARG A 49 4.70 11.16 3.77
CA ARG A 49 5.84 11.46 2.93
C ARG A 49 6.79 12.37 3.68
N VAL A 50 8.06 12.00 3.72
CA VAL A 50 9.12 12.76 4.38
C VAL A 50 10.18 13.08 3.33
N GLN A 51 10.33 14.36 3.03
CA GLN A 51 11.27 14.85 2.03
C GLN A 51 12.38 15.65 2.70
N THR A 52 13.61 15.29 2.41
CA THR A 52 14.84 15.96 2.82
C THR A 52 15.60 16.44 1.59
N PRO A 53 16.66 17.24 1.71
CA PRO A 53 17.49 17.62 0.57
C PRO A 53 18.14 16.44 -0.17
N LYS A 54 18.32 15.29 0.50
CA LYS A 54 19.03 14.14 -0.07
C LYS A 54 18.11 12.98 -0.48
N GLU A 55 16.98 12.82 0.19
CA GLU A 55 16.09 11.69 -0.08
C GLU A 55 14.63 12.05 0.19
N SER A 56 13.73 11.29 -0.43
CA SER A 56 12.30 11.30 -0.13
C SER A 56 11.86 9.88 0.22
N LEU A 57 11.11 9.76 1.31
CA LEU A 57 10.67 8.50 1.89
C LEU A 57 9.15 8.51 2.10
N VAL A 58 8.56 7.32 2.00
CA VAL A 58 7.18 7.09 2.40
C VAL A 58 7.14 6.14 3.59
N LEU A 59 6.59 6.61 4.72
CA LEU A 59 6.30 5.80 5.90
C LEU A 59 4.83 5.42 5.91
N LYS A 60 4.54 4.14 6.00
CA LYS A 60 3.18 3.61 6.07
C LYS A 60 2.95 2.88 7.38
N GLN A 61 1.91 3.32 8.12
CA GLN A 61 1.50 2.70 9.38
C GLN A 61 0.08 2.14 9.28
N GLY A 62 -0.06 0.86 9.63
CA GLY A 62 -1.35 0.19 9.81
C GLY A 62 -1.80 0.28 11.28
N THR A 63 -3.00 0.79 11.52
CA THR A 63 -3.63 0.86 12.85
C THR A 63 -4.80 -0.11 12.95
N GLU A 64 -5.25 -0.39 14.18
CA GLU A 64 -6.41 -1.24 14.46
C GLU A 64 -7.72 -0.66 13.95
N ILE A 65 -7.76 0.66 13.81
CA ILE A 65 -8.92 1.40 13.29
C ILE A 65 -8.54 2.00 11.93
N SER A 66 -9.37 1.77 10.94
CA SER A 66 -9.25 2.40 9.63
C SER A 66 -9.36 3.93 9.75
N ARG A 67 -8.48 4.65 9.06
CA ARG A 67 -8.39 6.11 9.17
C ARG A 67 -9.69 6.84 8.84
N VAL A 68 -10.38 6.42 7.80
CA VAL A 68 -11.58 7.10 7.29
C VAL A 68 -12.86 6.40 7.73
N SER A 69 -12.98 5.09 7.49
CA SER A 69 -14.20 4.34 7.82
C SER A 69 -14.41 4.15 9.31
N GLN A 70 -13.39 4.35 10.14
CA GLN A 70 -13.39 4.13 11.60
C GLN A 70 -13.80 2.69 12.00
N GLN A 71 -13.70 1.74 11.08
CA GLN A 71 -13.94 0.32 11.34
C GLN A 71 -12.68 -0.34 11.89
N GLU A 72 -12.88 -1.31 12.76
CA GLU A 72 -11.80 -2.20 13.19
C GLU A 72 -11.30 -3.03 12.01
N ILE A 73 -9.98 -3.15 11.92
CA ILE A 73 -9.32 -3.85 10.84
C ILE A 73 -8.00 -4.44 11.32
N ALA A 74 -7.75 -5.69 10.97
CA ALA A 74 -6.57 -6.43 11.41
C ALA A 74 -5.26 -5.72 11.03
N THR A 75 -4.37 -5.52 12.00
CA THR A 75 -3.08 -4.84 11.81
C THR A 75 -2.08 -5.67 11.03
N TYR A 76 -2.20 -7.00 11.04
CA TYR A 76 -1.30 -7.90 10.32
C TYR A 76 -1.32 -7.68 8.80
N ARG A 77 -2.32 -6.97 8.25
CA ARG A 77 -2.37 -6.56 6.85
C ARG A 77 -1.14 -5.77 6.41
N ASN A 78 -0.59 -4.93 7.29
CA ASN A 78 0.63 -4.16 7.03
C ASN A 78 1.83 -5.10 6.81
N ARG A 79 1.95 -6.15 7.63
CA ARG A 79 2.99 -7.17 7.46
C ARG A 79 2.82 -7.95 6.16
N LEU A 80 1.59 -8.32 5.81
CA LEU A 80 1.31 -9.03 4.56
C LEU A 80 1.67 -8.17 3.35
N GLU A 81 1.28 -6.90 3.36
CA GLU A 81 1.61 -5.95 2.31
C GLU A 81 3.14 -5.80 2.14
N TYR A 82 3.86 -5.55 3.24
CA TYR A 82 5.31 -5.47 3.19
C TYR A 82 5.96 -6.74 2.62
N ASN A 83 5.51 -7.92 3.04
CA ASN A 83 6.06 -9.18 2.55
C ASN A 83 5.71 -9.44 1.08
N SER A 84 4.51 -9.06 0.63
CA SER A 84 4.13 -9.13 -0.80
C SER A 84 5.03 -8.22 -1.63
N MET A 85 5.22 -6.98 -1.22
CA MET A 85 6.11 -6.04 -1.91
C MET A 85 7.55 -6.55 -1.98
N ARG A 86 8.06 -7.19 -0.93
CA ARG A 86 9.40 -7.81 -0.95
C ARG A 86 9.52 -8.91 -1.99
N ILE A 87 8.52 -9.77 -2.10
CA ILE A 87 8.49 -10.84 -3.11
C ILE A 87 8.43 -10.23 -4.50
N PHE A 88 7.53 -9.28 -4.71
CA PHE A 88 7.37 -8.62 -6.00
C PHE A 88 8.61 -7.81 -6.39
N TYR A 89 9.24 -7.12 -5.46
CA TYR A 89 10.52 -6.45 -5.71
C TYR A 89 11.63 -7.42 -6.13
N ALA A 90 11.70 -8.61 -5.51
CA ALA A 90 12.67 -9.61 -5.89
C ALA A 90 12.44 -10.19 -7.30
N ILE A 91 11.20 -10.15 -7.81
CA ILE A 91 10.84 -10.66 -9.13
C ILE A 91 10.89 -9.55 -10.19
N THR A 92 10.39 -8.35 -9.85
CA THR A 92 10.19 -7.22 -10.77
C THR A 92 10.54 -5.90 -10.08
N PRO A 93 11.83 -5.63 -9.77
CA PRO A 93 12.25 -4.43 -9.04
C PRO A 93 11.89 -3.14 -9.77
N GLU A 94 11.73 -3.18 -11.09
CA GLU A 94 11.35 -2.06 -11.92
C GLU A 94 9.90 -1.57 -11.72
N TYR A 95 9.06 -2.38 -11.07
CA TYR A 95 7.63 -2.08 -10.86
C TYR A 95 7.23 -1.88 -9.40
N VAL A 96 8.15 -2.07 -8.46
CA VAL A 96 7.84 -2.05 -7.02
C VAL A 96 8.80 -1.13 -6.28
N PRO A 97 8.32 -0.24 -5.41
CA PRO A 97 9.19 0.63 -4.63
C PRO A 97 10.15 -0.17 -3.74
N TYR A 98 11.36 0.36 -3.59
CA TYR A 98 12.36 -0.22 -2.69
C TYR A 98 11.94 -0.07 -1.23
N LEU A 99 11.96 -1.18 -0.49
CA LEU A 99 11.63 -1.21 0.93
C LEU A 99 12.87 -0.98 1.79
N LYS A 100 12.85 0.07 2.61
CA LYS A 100 13.97 0.46 3.48
C LYS A 100 14.02 -0.38 4.76
N PHE A 101 12.94 -0.40 5.55
CA PHE A 101 12.83 -1.22 6.75
C PHE A 101 11.39 -1.53 7.15
N GLN A 102 11.22 -2.45 8.10
CA GLN A 102 9.94 -2.78 8.73
C GLN A 102 10.07 -2.79 10.26
N ASP A 103 9.12 -2.14 10.93
CA ASP A 103 8.88 -2.27 12.36
C ASP A 103 7.56 -3.03 12.58
N ARG A 104 7.67 -4.29 12.96
CA ARG A 104 6.52 -5.18 13.15
C ARG A 104 5.72 -4.86 14.41
N GLU A 105 6.36 -4.36 15.46
CA GLU A 105 5.72 -4.04 16.73
C GLU A 105 4.78 -2.84 16.59
N ASN A 106 5.16 -1.89 15.74
CA ASN A 106 4.37 -0.69 15.48
C ASN A 106 3.59 -0.73 14.16
N ASN A 107 3.60 -1.87 13.43
CA ASN A 107 2.94 -2.04 12.14
C ASN A 107 3.34 -0.95 11.13
N ILE A 108 4.64 -0.67 11.04
CA ILE A 108 5.20 0.35 10.18
C ILE A 108 6.15 -0.29 9.18
N PHE A 109 6.14 0.23 7.97
CA PHE A 109 7.26 0.07 7.05
C PHE A 109 7.57 1.37 6.32
N VAL A 110 8.83 1.48 5.89
CA VAL A 110 9.33 2.63 5.13
C VAL A 110 9.84 2.15 3.78
N MET A 111 9.51 2.90 2.76
CA MET A 111 9.88 2.66 1.37
C MET A 111 10.35 3.94 0.70
N GLU A 112 10.96 3.81 -0.47
CA GLU A 112 11.27 4.96 -1.31
C GLU A 112 9.98 5.68 -1.74
N ASP A 113 10.10 6.97 -1.97
CA ASP A 113 9.02 7.79 -2.53
C ASP A 113 9.07 7.73 -4.07
N VAL A 114 7.94 7.40 -4.67
CA VAL A 114 7.75 7.35 -6.12
C VAL A 114 6.77 8.44 -6.60
N SER A 115 6.68 9.54 -5.87
CA SER A 115 5.73 10.63 -6.15
C SER A 115 6.04 11.45 -7.41
N ASP A 116 7.19 11.25 -8.02
CA ASP A 116 7.48 11.71 -9.39
C ASP A 116 6.60 11.02 -10.44
N LEU A 117 6.10 9.82 -10.13
CA LEU A 117 5.14 9.11 -10.95
C LEU A 117 3.71 9.61 -10.69
N LYS A 118 2.89 9.58 -11.73
CA LYS A 118 1.48 9.98 -11.64
C LYS A 118 0.57 8.78 -11.43
N VAL A 119 -0.42 8.93 -10.56
CA VAL A 119 -1.47 7.91 -10.39
C VAL A 119 -2.24 7.74 -11.69
N VAL A 120 -2.18 6.54 -12.27
CA VAL A 120 -2.75 6.24 -13.60
C VAL A 120 -4.25 6.53 -13.65
N ARG A 121 -5.02 6.18 -12.59
CA ARG A 121 -6.46 6.44 -12.51
C ARG A 121 -6.81 7.90 -12.82
N PHE A 122 -6.14 8.85 -12.19
CA PHE A 122 -6.39 10.27 -12.41
C PHE A 122 -5.99 10.75 -13.80
N GLN A 123 -4.98 10.12 -14.40
CA GLN A 123 -4.58 10.45 -15.76
C GLN A 123 -5.56 9.88 -16.80
N LEU A 124 -6.10 8.67 -16.57
CA LEU A 124 -7.15 8.10 -17.40
C LEU A 124 -8.43 8.93 -17.34
N ASN A 125 -8.82 9.44 -16.16
CA ASN A 125 -9.94 10.36 -16.01
C ASN A 125 -9.77 11.67 -16.82
N LYS A 126 -8.53 12.03 -17.13
CA LYS A 126 -8.18 13.16 -18.01
C LYS A 126 -8.05 12.75 -19.49
N ASN A 127 -8.55 11.56 -19.84
CA ASN A 127 -8.47 10.97 -21.19
C ASN A 127 -7.03 10.81 -21.74
N LYS A 128 -6.03 10.68 -20.87
CA LYS A 128 -4.67 10.37 -21.30
C LYS A 128 -4.55 8.91 -21.69
N MET A 129 -3.89 8.67 -22.81
CA MET A 129 -3.62 7.32 -23.30
C MET A 129 -2.22 6.86 -22.84
N PHE A 130 -2.14 5.59 -22.47
CA PHE A 130 -0.89 4.93 -22.06
C PHE A 130 -0.73 3.64 -22.88
N PRO A 131 -0.15 3.70 -24.10
CA PRO A 131 -0.07 2.54 -25.00
C PRO A 131 0.64 1.33 -24.39
N GLU A 132 1.62 1.57 -23.54
CA GLU A 132 2.43 0.52 -22.90
C GLU A 132 1.81 -0.04 -21.60
N LEU A 133 0.78 0.58 -21.05
CA LEU A 133 0.21 0.20 -19.75
C LEU A 133 -0.23 -1.26 -19.72
N GLY A 134 -0.97 -1.70 -20.77
CA GLY A 134 -1.44 -3.09 -20.84
C GLY A 134 -0.30 -4.09 -20.89
N ARG A 135 0.76 -3.80 -21.67
CA ARG A 135 1.96 -4.64 -21.73
C ARG A 135 2.69 -4.69 -20.38
N GLN A 136 2.91 -3.54 -19.76
CA GLN A 136 3.60 -3.45 -18.47
C GLN A 136 2.84 -4.14 -17.33
N CYS A 137 1.52 -3.94 -17.26
CA CYS A 137 0.68 -4.65 -16.30
C CYS A 137 0.69 -6.16 -16.56
N GLY A 138 0.55 -6.58 -17.81
CA GLY A 138 0.60 -7.99 -18.20
C GLY A 138 1.94 -8.65 -17.87
N GLU A 139 3.04 -7.94 -18.10
CA GLU A 139 4.39 -8.42 -17.75
C GLU A 139 4.57 -8.57 -16.24
N PHE A 140 4.16 -7.58 -15.47
CA PHE A 140 4.19 -7.64 -14.01
C PHE A 140 3.37 -8.82 -13.48
N MET A 141 2.11 -8.95 -13.90
CA MET A 141 1.23 -10.04 -13.49
C MET A 141 1.79 -11.41 -13.88
N ALA A 142 2.20 -11.58 -15.14
CA ALA A 142 2.74 -12.85 -15.61
C ALA A 142 3.97 -13.30 -14.82
N LYS A 143 4.91 -12.40 -14.55
CA LYS A 143 6.11 -12.71 -13.78
C LYS A 143 5.78 -13.04 -12.32
N THR A 144 4.98 -12.20 -11.67
CA THR A 144 4.67 -12.36 -10.23
C THR A 144 3.78 -13.57 -9.98
N GLU A 145 2.75 -13.80 -10.79
CA GLU A 145 1.86 -14.95 -10.66
C GLU A 145 2.59 -16.26 -10.98
N PHE A 146 3.40 -16.30 -12.04
CA PHE A 146 4.17 -17.49 -12.37
C PHE A 146 5.17 -17.84 -11.28
N CYS A 147 6.00 -16.89 -10.84
CA CYS A 147 7.05 -17.14 -9.83
C CYS A 147 6.51 -17.47 -8.44
N THR A 148 5.24 -17.18 -8.15
CA THR A 148 4.57 -17.54 -6.90
C THR A 148 3.61 -18.72 -7.04
N SER A 149 3.53 -19.36 -8.20
CA SER A 149 2.63 -20.47 -8.49
C SER A 149 3.21 -21.82 -8.14
N GLU A 150 2.35 -22.84 -8.10
CA GLU A 150 2.74 -24.25 -7.96
C GLU A 150 3.47 -24.83 -9.20
N TYR A 151 3.50 -24.11 -10.31
CA TYR A 151 4.28 -24.46 -11.49
C TYR A 151 5.77 -24.13 -11.35
N TYR A 152 6.07 -23.08 -10.57
CA TYR A 152 7.45 -22.61 -10.35
C TYR A 152 7.99 -23.07 -9.01
N LEU A 153 7.19 -23.01 -7.94
CA LEU A 153 7.57 -23.37 -6.59
C LEU A 153 7.40 -24.87 -6.34
N SER A 154 8.24 -25.45 -5.48
CA SER A 154 7.97 -26.77 -4.95
C SER A 154 6.65 -26.77 -4.17
N ARG A 155 6.02 -27.93 -4.04
CA ARG A 155 4.77 -28.08 -3.28
C ARG A 155 4.86 -27.57 -1.83
N GLU A 156 6.01 -27.78 -1.21
CA GLU A 156 6.27 -27.31 0.16
C GLU A 156 6.37 -25.78 0.21
N GLN A 157 7.16 -25.18 -0.71
CA GLN A 157 7.29 -23.73 -0.82
C GLN A 157 5.94 -23.07 -1.11
N TYR A 158 5.17 -23.59 -2.03
CA TYR A 158 3.85 -23.06 -2.38
C TYR A 158 2.88 -23.10 -1.19
N ARG A 159 2.81 -24.21 -0.47
CA ARG A 159 1.99 -24.32 0.75
C ARG A 159 2.46 -23.39 1.86
N GLY A 160 3.78 -23.24 2.03
CA GLY A 160 4.36 -22.28 2.95
C GLY A 160 3.97 -20.85 2.61
N LEU A 161 4.00 -20.50 1.33
CA LEU A 161 3.58 -19.20 0.82
C LEU A 161 2.09 -18.94 1.08
N GLN A 162 1.22 -19.90 0.74
CA GLN A 162 -0.22 -19.79 1.01
C GLN A 162 -0.51 -19.54 2.50
N LYS A 163 0.10 -20.32 3.40
CA LYS A 163 -0.05 -20.15 4.84
C LYS A 163 0.47 -18.80 5.33
N HIS A 164 1.59 -18.32 4.78
CA HIS A 164 2.19 -17.05 5.16
C HIS A 164 1.31 -15.86 4.79
N PHE A 165 0.59 -15.95 3.67
CA PHE A 165 -0.30 -14.91 3.15
C PHE A 165 -1.78 -15.15 3.43
N GLU A 166 -2.09 -16.06 4.35
CA GLU A 166 -3.47 -16.25 4.81
C GLU A 166 -4.01 -14.93 5.38
N ASN A 167 -5.14 -14.48 4.83
CA ASN A 167 -5.76 -13.18 5.13
C ASN A 167 -7.29 -13.30 5.18
N THR A 168 -7.75 -14.26 5.96
CA THR A 168 -9.16 -14.65 6.00
C THR A 168 -10.07 -13.51 6.46
N GLU A 169 -9.64 -12.76 7.46
CA GLU A 169 -10.41 -11.68 8.07
C GLU A 169 -10.64 -10.52 7.10
N LEU A 170 -9.56 -10.00 6.50
CA LEU A 170 -9.68 -8.91 5.53
C LEU A 170 -10.41 -9.36 4.27
N ARG A 171 -10.18 -10.61 3.84
CA ARG A 171 -10.90 -11.20 2.71
C ARG A 171 -12.41 -11.25 2.98
N LYS A 172 -12.80 -11.67 4.18
CA LYS A 172 -14.22 -11.69 4.56
C LYS A 172 -14.85 -10.29 4.54
N ILE A 173 -14.16 -9.28 5.10
CA ILE A 173 -14.63 -7.90 5.06
C ILE A 173 -14.83 -7.44 3.61
N MET A 174 -13.89 -7.72 2.71
CA MET A 174 -13.99 -7.35 1.31
C MET A 174 -15.12 -8.10 0.58
N GLU A 175 -15.29 -9.39 0.85
CA GLU A 175 -16.37 -10.19 0.27
C GLU A 175 -17.73 -9.69 0.75
N ASP A 176 -17.88 -9.41 2.04
CA ASP A 176 -19.11 -8.86 2.62
C ASP A 176 -19.44 -7.50 1.95
N GLN A 177 -18.51 -6.56 1.94
CA GLN A 177 -18.74 -5.22 1.39
C GLN A 177 -19.00 -5.21 -0.12
N MET A 178 -18.31 -6.04 -0.90
CA MET A 178 -18.42 -6.01 -2.36
C MET A 178 -19.56 -6.86 -2.90
N PHE A 179 -19.92 -7.95 -2.23
CA PHE A 179 -20.85 -8.93 -2.78
C PHE A 179 -22.11 -9.16 -1.95
N LEU A 180 -22.10 -8.85 -0.65
CA LEU A 180 -23.25 -9.08 0.23
C LEU A 180 -23.94 -7.77 0.59
N ASP A 181 -23.22 -6.80 1.12
CA ASP A 181 -23.78 -5.54 1.60
C ASP A 181 -24.40 -4.72 0.46
N CYS A 182 -23.80 -4.77 -0.72
CA CYS A 182 -24.32 -4.09 -1.90
C CYS A 182 -25.68 -4.61 -2.37
N PHE A 183 -26.03 -5.87 -2.05
CA PHE A 183 -27.27 -6.52 -2.47
C PHE A 183 -28.24 -6.76 -1.31
N GLY A 184 -27.77 -6.68 -0.06
CA GLY A 184 -28.55 -6.95 1.14
C GLY A 184 -29.08 -5.72 1.88
N CYS A 185 -28.66 -4.52 1.49
CA CYS A 185 -29.16 -3.29 2.06
C CYS A 185 -30.38 -2.77 1.26
N ASP A 186 -31.28 -2.04 1.92
CA ASP A 186 -32.47 -1.39 1.32
C ASP A 186 -32.06 -0.22 0.37
N ILE A 187 -31.11 -0.46 -0.51
CA ILE A 187 -30.74 0.51 -1.54
C ILE A 187 -31.80 0.44 -2.63
N ASP A 188 -32.54 1.53 -2.79
CA ASP A 188 -33.49 1.67 -3.90
C ASP A 188 -32.74 1.90 -5.22
N TYR A 189 -32.53 0.83 -5.95
CA TYR A 189 -31.94 0.86 -7.31
C TYR A 189 -32.91 1.38 -8.38
N SER A 190 -34.14 1.79 -8.03
CA SER A 190 -35.14 2.25 -8.98
C SER A 190 -34.80 3.59 -9.64
N LEU A 191 -33.87 4.34 -9.07
CA LEU A 191 -33.44 5.66 -9.57
C LEU A 191 -32.58 5.59 -10.83
N ASP A 192 -31.96 4.46 -11.15
CA ASP A 192 -31.08 4.30 -12.31
C ASP A 192 -31.81 3.88 -13.59
N ARG A 193 -33.15 3.86 -13.60
CA ARG A 193 -33.98 3.52 -14.76
C ARG A 193 -34.54 4.73 -15.48
N LYS A 194 -33.72 5.77 -15.67
CA LYS A 194 -34.10 6.89 -16.55
C LYS A 194 -33.27 6.89 -17.82
#